data_6ddc2e194496df5ecbcfd9e8bd0b4e03
#
_entry.id   6ddc2e194496df5ecbcfd9e8bd0b4e03
#
_cell.length_a   1.000
_cell.length_b   1.000
_cell.length_c   1.000
_cell.angle_alpha   90.00
_cell.angle_beta   90.00
_cell.angle_gamma   90.00
#
_symmetry.space_group_name_H-M   'P 1'
#
loop_
_entity.id
_entity.type
_entity.pdbx_description
1 polymer ?
#
loop_
_entity_poly.entity_id
_entity_poly.type
_entity_poly.pdbx_seq_one_letter_code
_entity_poly.pdbx_strand_id
1 'polypeptide(L)'
;SNLRGDMDMYANSLKVTDFMAVDKYIFPLQQDGMSSHFKFKDYAPLAFRNLRNFWEIDKYEYLYSICNPNTNFLEFMSNSKSGMYFFFSHDKKYMIKTLKDDECRFLRRILPHYVRHMTRNPNSLINRYYGLHRVKMPHLRRKIHFVVMNNIFHTPKPIHTMYDLKGATYHGRYVKKTKITRKSHHGEEVRDFYKKKKQKKNK
;
A
#
# COMPACT_ATOMS: atom_id res chain seq x y z
N SER A 1 32.38 -6.12 -1.06
CA SER A 1 31.22 -6.29 -1.95
C SER A 1 30.77 -4.95 -2.50
N ASN A 2 30.69 -4.85 -3.81
CA ASN A 2 30.54 -3.61 -4.56
C ASN A 2 29.05 -3.20 -4.60
N LEU A 3 28.47 -2.87 -3.43
CA LEU A 3 27.06 -2.50 -3.29
C LEU A 3 26.61 -1.37 -4.23
N ARG A 4 27.52 -0.46 -4.61
CA ARG A 4 27.24 0.62 -5.57
C ARG A 4 27.04 0.13 -7.01
N GLY A 5 27.84 -0.85 -7.47
CA GLY A 5 27.71 -1.41 -8.82
C GLY A 5 26.39 -2.17 -9.01
N ASP A 6 25.97 -2.92 -7.98
CA ASP A 6 24.72 -3.66 -8.00
C ASP A 6 23.48 -2.74 -7.97
N MET A 7 23.57 -1.62 -7.24
CA MET A 7 22.48 -0.64 -7.11
C MET A 7 22.17 0.09 -8.43
N ASP A 8 23.20 0.46 -9.19
CA ASP A 8 23.02 1.07 -10.50
C ASP A 8 22.48 0.06 -11.54
N MET A 9 22.77 -1.22 -11.39
CA MET A 9 22.29 -2.26 -12.27
C MET A 9 20.76 -2.39 -12.23
N TYR A 10 20.12 -2.34 -11.06
CA TYR A 10 18.65 -2.42 -10.93
C TYR A 10 17.95 -1.22 -11.54
N ALA A 11 18.47 -0.02 -11.38
CA ALA A 11 17.87 1.19 -11.94
C ALA A 11 18.10 1.30 -13.45
N ASN A 12 19.29 0.89 -13.93
CA ASN A 12 19.68 1.02 -15.34
C ASN A 12 19.16 -0.12 -16.23
N SER A 13 18.69 -1.24 -15.64
CA SER A 13 18.08 -2.33 -16.39
C SER A 13 16.69 -2.00 -16.95
N LEU A 14 16.03 -0.96 -16.40
CA LEU A 14 14.66 -0.58 -16.79
C LEU A 14 14.68 0.47 -17.89
N LYS A 15 13.91 0.20 -18.94
CA LYS A 15 13.63 1.14 -20.03
C LYS A 15 12.45 2.04 -19.68
N VAL A 16 12.33 3.18 -20.35
CA VAL A 16 11.18 4.09 -20.21
C VAL A 16 9.85 3.35 -20.45
N THR A 17 9.83 2.44 -21.41
CA THR A 17 8.68 1.61 -21.73
C THR A 17 8.20 0.74 -20.58
N ASP A 18 9.11 0.27 -19.72
CA ASP A 18 8.77 -0.60 -18.58
C ASP A 18 7.97 0.15 -17.51
N PHE A 19 8.24 1.45 -17.36
CA PHE A 19 7.47 2.31 -16.45
C PHE A 19 6.07 2.64 -16.98
N MET A 20 5.88 2.57 -18.28
CA MET A 20 4.60 2.82 -18.95
C MET A 20 3.79 1.54 -19.18
N ALA A 21 4.43 0.39 -19.06
CA ALA A 21 3.80 -0.91 -19.30
C ALA A 21 2.56 -1.12 -18.43
N VAL A 22 1.58 -1.80 -18.99
CA VAL A 22 0.33 -2.14 -18.29
C VAL A 22 -0.11 -3.51 -18.74
N ASP A 23 0.03 -4.50 -17.89
CA ASP A 23 -0.52 -5.81 -18.13
C ASP A 23 -2.01 -5.82 -17.80
N LYS A 24 -2.78 -6.54 -18.62
CA LYS A 24 -4.24 -6.57 -18.52
C LYS A 24 -4.69 -8.03 -18.45
N TYR A 25 -5.49 -8.32 -17.45
CA TYR A 25 -6.04 -9.65 -17.20
C TYR A 25 -7.55 -9.58 -17.06
N ILE A 26 -8.23 -10.64 -17.50
CA ILE A 26 -9.67 -10.81 -17.31
C ILE A 26 -9.84 -12.13 -16.56
N PHE A 27 -10.49 -12.05 -15.41
CA PHE A 27 -10.76 -13.22 -14.58
C PHE A 27 -12.26 -13.49 -14.57
N PRO A 28 -12.68 -14.71 -14.92
CA PRO A 28 -14.10 -15.09 -14.79
C PRO A 28 -14.47 -15.18 -13.31
N LEU A 29 -15.68 -14.78 -13.00
CA LEU A 29 -16.33 -14.97 -11.71
C LEU A 29 -17.58 -15.82 -11.95
N GLN A 30 -17.65 -16.94 -11.28
CA GLN A 30 -18.87 -17.73 -11.17
C GLN A 30 -19.49 -17.46 -9.80
N GLN A 31 -20.59 -16.76 -9.77
CA GLN A 31 -21.31 -16.47 -8.55
C GLN A 31 -22.82 -16.62 -8.83
N ASP A 32 -23.49 -17.48 -8.09
CA ASP A 32 -24.94 -17.70 -8.10
C ASP A 32 -25.54 -17.95 -9.49
N GLY A 33 -24.86 -18.76 -10.34
CA GLY A 33 -25.32 -19.11 -11.68
C GLY A 33 -25.19 -17.99 -12.72
N MET A 34 -24.69 -16.81 -12.36
CA MET A 34 -24.41 -15.73 -13.28
C MET A 34 -22.92 -15.71 -13.64
N SER A 35 -22.62 -15.76 -14.96
CA SER A 35 -21.28 -15.56 -15.46
C SER A 35 -20.94 -14.08 -15.46
N SER A 36 -20.02 -13.67 -14.61
CA SER A 36 -19.46 -12.33 -14.59
C SER A 36 -17.94 -12.37 -14.72
N HIS A 37 -17.31 -11.23 -14.81
CA HIS A 37 -15.86 -11.14 -14.84
C HIS A 37 -15.39 -9.86 -14.16
N PHE A 38 -14.15 -9.88 -13.68
CA PHE A 38 -13.45 -8.65 -13.32
C PHE A 38 -12.21 -8.45 -14.20
N LYS A 39 -11.87 -7.20 -14.43
CA LYS A 39 -10.69 -6.80 -15.19
C LYS A 39 -9.63 -6.28 -14.24
N PHE A 40 -8.44 -6.87 -14.32
CA PHE A 40 -7.28 -6.47 -13.54
C PHE A 40 -6.26 -5.77 -14.42
N LYS A 41 -5.61 -4.75 -13.89
CA LYS A 41 -4.43 -4.13 -14.50
C LYS A 41 -3.29 -4.12 -13.51
N ASP A 42 -2.13 -4.52 -13.99
CA ASP A 42 -0.85 -4.37 -13.31
C ASP A 42 -0.06 -3.26 -13.99
N TYR A 43 0.27 -2.22 -13.25
CA TYR A 43 0.99 -1.08 -13.78
C TYR A 43 2.48 -1.23 -13.51
N ALA A 44 3.30 -1.03 -14.56
CA ALA A 44 4.76 -1.14 -14.51
C ALA A 44 5.26 -2.42 -13.80
N PRO A 45 4.78 -3.62 -14.19
CA PRO A 45 5.03 -4.85 -13.44
C PRO A 45 6.52 -5.16 -13.29
N LEU A 46 7.33 -4.89 -14.31
CA LEU A 46 8.77 -5.12 -14.27
C LEU A 46 9.47 -4.18 -13.29
N ALA A 47 9.09 -2.89 -13.26
CA ALA A 47 9.68 -1.92 -12.33
C ALA A 47 9.41 -2.30 -10.87
N PHE A 48 8.18 -2.70 -10.54
CA PHE A 48 7.86 -3.16 -9.18
C PHE A 48 8.49 -4.50 -8.84
N ARG A 49 8.62 -5.41 -9.81
CA ARG A 49 9.37 -6.67 -9.63
C ARG A 49 10.84 -6.39 -9.28
N ASN A 50 11.49 -5.48 -10.01
CA ASN A 50 12.87 -5.10 -9.72
C ASN A 50 13.03 -4.50 -8.33
N LEU A 51 12.09 -3.65 -7.89
CA LEU A 51 12.09 -3.11 -6.54
C LEU A 51 11.94 -4.22 -5.49
N ARG A 52 11.02 -5.18 -5.69
CA ARG A 52 10.89 -6.30 -4.75
C ARG A 52 12.17 -7.13 -4.69
N ASN A 53 12.79 -7.41 -5.83
CA ASN A 53 14.08 -8.12 -5.89
C ASN A 53 15.19 -7.32 -5.19
N PHE A 54 15.26 -6.01 -5.42
CA PHE A 54 16.22 -5.12 -4.76
C PHE A 54 16.08 -5.12 -3.23
N TRP A 55 14.86 -5.29 -2.72
CA TRP A 55 14.61 -5.43 -1.28
C TRP A 55 14.58 -6.87 -0.80
N GLU A 56 15.04 -7.81 -1.62
CA GLU A 56 15.14 -9.25 -1.29
C GLU A 56 13.80 -9.84 -0.81
N ILE A 57 12.69 -9.34 -1.37
CA ILE A 57 11.35 -9.86 -1.06
C ILE A 57 11.15 -11.18 -1.79
N ASP A 58 11.01 -12.27 -1.04
CA ASP A 58 10.72 -13.57 -1.62
C ASP A 58 9.37 -13.54 -2.35
N LYS A 59 9.38 -14.04 -3.59
CA LYS A 59 8.22 -14.03 -4.47
C LYS A 59 7.06 -14.86 -3.91
N TYR A 60 7.37 -16.00 -3.33
CA TYR A 60 6.34 -16.92 -2.86
C TYR A 60 5.75 -16.45 -1.53
N GLU A 61 6.58 -15.95 -0.62
CA GLU A 61 6.10 -15.31 0.61
C GLU A 61 5.21 -14.10 0.30
N TYR A 62 5.62 -13.27 -0.66
CA TYR A 62 4.83 -12.12 -1.08
C TYR A 62 3.45 -12.53 -1.62
N LEU A 63 3.43 -13.51 -2.52
CA LEU A 63 2.19 -14.04 -3.08
C LEU A 63 1.33 -14.70 -1.99
N TYR A 64 1.93 -15.46 -1.10
CA TYR A 64 1.21 -16.10 0.02
C TYR A 64 0.57 -15.06 0.93
N SER A 65 1.29 -13.98 1.27
CA SER A 65 0.77 -12.92 2.12
C SER A 65 -0.39 -12.14 1.49
N ILE A 66 -0.34 -11.93 0.15
CA ILE A 66 -1.33 -11.09 -0.56
C ILE A 66 -2.45 -11.90 -1.20
N CYS A 67 -2.21 -13.13 -1.63
CA CYS A 67 -3.12 -13.89 -2.48
C CYS A 67 -3.61 -15.20 -1.84
N ASN A 68 -3.34 -15.47 -0.57
CA ASN A 68 -3.77 -16.70 0.06
C ASN A 68 -5.30 -16.77 0.18
N PRO A 69 -5.97 -17.72 -0.51
CA PRO A 69 -7.43 -17.80 -0.51
C PRO A 69 -8.02 -18.19 0.86
N ASN A 70 -7.22 -18.78 1.73
CA ASN A 70 -7.64 -19.24 3.05
C ASN A 70 -7.51 -18.17 4.14
N THR A 71 -7.10 -16.95 3.77
CA THR A 71 -6.91 -15.85 4.73
C THR A 71 -7.71 -14.64 4.31
N ASN A 72 -8.30 -13.98 5.28
CA ASN A 72 -9.01 -12.72 5.06
C ASN A 72 -8.05 -11.54 5.27
N PHE A 73 -8.20 -10.53 4.43
CA PHE A 73 -7.58 -9.25 4.71
C PHE A 73 -8.23 -8.62 5.94
N LEU A 74 -7.40 -8.06 6.79
CA LEU A 74 -7.89 -7.25 7.90
C LEU A 74 -8.23 -5.87 7.35
N GLU A 75 -9.53 -5.58 7.22
CA GLU A 75 -9.99 -4.28 6.79
C GLU A 75 -9.69 -3.25 7.88
N PHE A 76 -9.05 -2.18 7.47
CA PHE A 76 -8.77 -1.04 8.32
C PHE A 76 -9.51 0.17 7.76
N MET A 77 -10.65 0.47 8.35
CA MET A 77 -11.38 1.69 8.00
C MET A 77 -10.56 2.89 8.43
N SER A 78 -9.92 3.56 7.48
CA SER A 78 -9.41 4.88 7.76
C SER A 78 -10.61 5.82 7.93
N ASN A 79 -10.76 6.36 9.13
CA ASN A 79 -11.68 7.48 9.39
C ASN A 79 -11.20 8.78 8.69
N SER A 80 -10.41 8.65 7.63
CA SER A 80 -9.97 9.80 6.86
C SER A 80 -11.16 10.33 6.08
N LYS A 81 -11.33 11.64 6.07
CA LYS A 81 -12.32 12.35 5.25
C LYS A 81 -12.20 12.04 3.74
N SER A 82 -11.17 11.31 3.34
CA SER A 82 -10.84 10.97 1.95
C SER A 82 -11.60 9.77 1.39
N GLY A 83 -12.29 8.96 2.23
CA GLY A 83 -13.00 7.75 1.79
C GLY A 83 -12.08 6.66 1.24
N MET A 84 -10.80 6.66 1.63
CA MET A 84 -9.85 5.64 1.24
C MET A 84 -9.87 4.48 2.22
N TYR A 85 -9.74 3.26 1.68
CA TYR A 85 -9.67 2.03 2.46
C TYR A 85 -8.23 1.57 2.58
N PHE A 86 -7.93 0.98 3.72
CA PHE A 86 -6.67 0.30 3.98
C PHE A 86 -6.98 -1.14 4.39
N PHE A 87 -6.18 -2.05 3.89
CA PHE A 87 -6.25 -3.47 4.23
C PHE A 87 -4.85 -3.92 4.61
N PHE A 88 -4.74 -4.78 5.61
CA PHE A 88 -3.50 -5.46 5.93
C PHE A 88 -3.54 -6.89 5.40
N SER A 89 -2.41 -7.40 4.94
CA SER A 89 -2.24 -8.84 4.76
C SER A 89 -2.43 -9.56 6.11
N HIS A 90 -2.79 -10.85 6.06
CA HIS A 90 -3.05 -11.63 7.28
C HIS A 90 -1.87 -11.64 8.26
N ASP A 91 -0.64 -11.65 7.74
CA ASP A 91 0.60 -11.60 8.49
C ASP A 91 1.03 -10.16 8.85
N LYS A 92 0.27 -9.17 8.46
CA LYS A 92 0.50 -7.73 8.67
C LYS A 92 1.82 -7.20 8.09
N LYS A 93 2.51 -7.94 7.24
CA LYS A 93 3.73 -7.46 6.56
C LYS A 93 3.43 -6.37 5.55
N TYR A 94 2.31 -6.48 4.86
CA TYR A 94 1.92 -5.59 3.76
C TYR A 94 0.64 -4.85 4.06
N MET A 95 0.53 -3.66 3.48
CA MET A 95 -0.66 -2.83 3.51
C MET A 95 -1.12 -2.54 2.09
N ILE A 96 -2.41 -2.68 1.84
CA ILE A 96 -3.05 -2.29 0.58
C ILE A 96 -3.82 -1.00 0.85
N LYS A 97 -3.51 0.05 0.10
CA LYS A 97 -4.21 1.33 0.16
C LYS A 97 -4.94 1.58 -1.14
N THR A 98 -6.25 1.87 -1.08
CA THR A 98 -6.97 2.34 -2.26
C THR A 98 -6.53 3.76 -2.63
N LEU A 99 -6.56 4.07 -3.93
CA LEU A 99 -6.12 5.34 -4.49
C LEU A 99 -7.22 5.97 -5.34
N LYS A 100 -7.27 7.30 -5.36
CA LYS A 100 -8.02 8.05 -6.37
C LYS A 100 -7.32 7.96 -7.73
N ASP A 101 -8.05 8.24 -8.80
CA ASP A 101 -7.51 8.20 -10.17
C ASP A 101 -6.33 9.17 -10.35
N ASP A 102 -6.38 10.34 -9.74
CA ASP A 102 -5.33 11.35 -9.78
C ASP A 102 -4.08 10.92 -8.99
N GLU A 103 -4.25 10.32 -7.80
CA GLU A 103 -3.15 9.75 -7.03
C GLU A 103 -2.46 8.62 -7.79
N CYS A 104 -3.23 7.73 -8.43
CA CYS A 104 -2.69 6.67 -9.28
C CYS A 104 -1.91 7.22 -10.47
N ARG A 105 -2.46 8.24 -11.17
CA ARG A 105 -1.75 8.91 -12.27
C ARG A 105 -0.47 9.59 -11.80
N PHE A 106 -0.53 10.26 -10.66
CA PHE A 106 0.64 10.89 -10.07
C PHE A 106 1.73 9.88 -9.73
N LEU A 107 1.39 8.79 -9.02
CA LEU A 107 2.36 7.75 -8.66
C LEU A 107 3.02 7.15 -9.92
N ARG A 108 2.25 6.85 -10.95
CA ARG A 108 2.79 6.37 -12.24
C ARG A 108 3.76 7.36 -12.88
N ARG A 109 3.47 8.66 -12.81
CA ARG A 109 4.33 9.71 -13.37
C ARG A 109 5.66 9.83 -12.64
N ILE A 110 5.65 9.73 -11.30
CA ILE A 110 6.86 9.85 -10.49
C ILE A 110 7.64 8.54 -10.36
N LEU A 111 7.09 7.42 -10.84
CA LEU A 111 7.67 6.08 -10.62
C LEU A 111 9.13 5.96 -11.07
N PRO A 112 9.59 6.51 -12.21
CA PRO A 112 11.00 6.45 -12.58
C PRO A 112 11.90 7.15 -11.56
N HIS A 113 11.47 8.30 -11.05
CA HIS A 113 12.21 9.04 -10.01
C HIS A 113 12.19 8.29 -8.67
N TYR A 114 11.05 7.69 -8.33
CA TYR A 114 10.89 6.88 -7.13
C TYR A 114 11.84 5.68 -7.16
N VAL A 115 11.87 4.91 -8.25
CA VAL A 115 12.79 3.76 -8.40
C VAL A 115 14.23 4.20 -8.24
N ARG A 116 14.64 5.26 -8.94
CA ARG A 116 16.00 5.81 -8.83
C ARG A 116 16.33 6.25 -7.40
N HIS A 117 15.40 6.91 -6.72
CA HIS A 117 15.60 7.32 -5.34
C HIS A 117 15.79 6.13 -4.42
N MET A 118 14.91 5.13 -4.50
CA MET A 118 14.91 3.99 -3.60
C MET A 118 16.14 3.08 -3.80
N THR A 119 16.58 2.91 -5.04
CA THR A 119 17.77 2.11 -5.33
C THR A 119 19.07 2.82 -4.92
N ARG A 120 19.12 4.15 -4.99
CA ARG A 120 20.28 4.94 -4.55
C ARG A 120 20.31 5.20 -3.04
N ASN A 121 19.17 5.09 -2.37
CA ASN A 121 19.03 5.37 -0.94
C ASN A 121 18.33 4.19 -0.23
N PRO A 122 19.04 3.06 -0.01
CA PRO A 122 18.43 1.85 0.55
C PRO A 122 17.85 2.05 1.95
N ASN A 123 18.37 3.03 2.69
CA ASN A 123 17.91 3.42 4.02
C ASN A 123 16.85 4.54 4.01
N SER A 124 16.24 4.83 2.85
CA SER A 124 15.19 5.82 2.75
C SER A 124 14.00 5.46 3.66
N LEU A 125 13.47 6.48 4.36
CA LEU A 125 12.27 6.34 5.20
C LEU A 125 10.97 6.49 4.40
N ILE A 126 11.06 6.69 3.09
CA ILE A 126 9.87 6.70 2.22
C ILE A 126 9.30 5.28 2.16
N ASN A 127 7.96 5.17 2.22
CA ASN A 127 7.28 3.89 2.12
C ASN A 127 7.71 3.13 0.86
N ARG A 128 7.94 1.83 1.02
CA ARG A 128 8.25 0.93 -0.08
C ARG A 128 6.96 0.51 -0.77
N TYR A 129 6.86 0.80 -2.07
CA TYR A 129 5.75 0.36 -2.91
C TYR A 129 6.14 -0.92 -3.66
N TYR A 130 5.31 -1.94 -3.53
CA TYR A 130 5.57 -3.28 -4.07
C TYR A 130 4.76 -3.59 -5.33
N GLY A 131 3.70 -2.84 -5.59
CA GLY A 131 2.86 -2.99 -6.76
C GLY A 131 1.80 -1.91 -6.84
N LEU A 132 1.34 -1.59 -8.06
CA LEU A 132 0.27 -0.64 -8.32
C LEU A 132 -0.72 -1.29 -9.28
N HIS A 133 -1.98 -1.36 -8.89
CA HIS A 133 -2.97 -2.16 -9.57
C HIS A 133 -4.30 -1.43 -9.74
N ARG A 134 -5.15 -2.00 -10.61
CA ARG A 134 -6.54 -1.58 -10.76
C ARG A 134 -7.43 -2.80 -10.93
N VAL A 135 -8.49 -2.87 -10.16
CA VAL A 135 -9.62 -3.78 -10.40
C VAL A 135 -10.79 -3.00 -10.98
N LYS A 136 -11.42 -3.53 -12.01
CA LYS A 136 -12.69 -3.05 -12.54
C LYS A 136 -13.69 -4.19 -12.52
N MET A 137 -14.78 -3.98 -11.81
CA MET A 137 -15.93 -4.90 -11.70
C MET A 137 -17.07 -4.32 -12.53
N PRO A 138 -17.26 -4.74 -13.81
CA PRO A 138 -18.24 -4.13 -14.71
C PRO A 138 -19.67 -4.24 -14.18
N HIS A 139 -20.04 -5.39 -13.62
CA HIS A 139 -21.37 -5.66 -13.07
C HIS A 139 -21.73 -4.72 -11.89
N LEU A 140 -20.74 -4.30 -11.09
CA LEU A 140 -20.92 -3.33 -10.00
C LEU A 140 -20.65 -1.89 -10.44
N ARG A 141 -20.28 -1.66 -11.70
CA ARG A 141 -19.83 -0.35 -12.23
C ARG A 141 -18.73 0.29 -11.38
N ARG A 142 -17.92 -0.52 -10.67
CA ARG A 142 -16.86 -0.06 -9.79
C ARG A 142 -15.49 -0.21 -10.42
N LYS A 143 -14.66 0.79 -10.18
CA LYS A 143 -13.24 0.83 -10.57
C LYS A 143 -12.43 1.31 -9.37
N ILE A 144 -11.49 0.49 -8.93
CA ILE A 144 -10.68 0.74 -7.73
C ILE A 144 -9.22 0.64 -8.14
N HIS A 145 -8.44 1.70 -7.89
CA HIS A 145 -6.98 1.67 -7.92
C HIS A 145 -6.46 1.41 -6.52
N PHE A 146 -5.37 0.67 -6.43
CA PHE A 146 -4.74 0.41 -5.14
C PHE A 146 -3.23 0.19 -5.31
N VAL A 147 -2.50 0.51 -4.26
CA VAL A 147 -1.07 0.29 -4.12
C VAL A 147 -0.82 -0.70 -2.99
N VAL A 148 0.12 -1.62 -3.22
CA VAL A 148 0.64 -2.51 -2.18
C VAL A 148 1.93 -1.88 -1.65
N MET A 149 2.03 -1.73 -0.34
CA MET A 149 3.16 -1.09 0.32
C MET A 149 3.57 -1.84 1.59
N ASN A 150 4.74 -1.53 2.13
CA ASN A 150 5.14 -2.06 3.42
C ASN A 150 4.26 -1.52 4.55
N ASN A 151 4.05 -2.36 5.55
CA ASN A 151 3.52 -1.90 6.83
C ASN A 151 4.70 -1.47 7.72
N ILE A 152 4.87 -0.18 7.90
CA ILE A 152 5.96 0.39 8.72
C ILE A 152 5.87 0.00 10.19
N PHE A 153 4.71 -0.47 10.64
CA PHE A 153 4.47 -0.94 12.01
C PHE A 153 4.64 -2.44 12.17
N HIS A 154 5.04 -3.15 11.10
CA HIS A 154 5.37 -4.56 11.18
C HIS A 154 6.73 -4.74 11.90
N THR A 155 6.68 -4.96 13.20
CA THR A 155 7.85 -5.11 14.06
C THR A 155 7.54 -6.04 15.23
N PRO A 156 8.49 -6.88 15.67
CA PRO A 156 8.34 -7.69 16.87
C PRO A 156 8.37 -6.85 18.16
N LYS A 157 8.81 -5.60 18.08
CA LYS A 157 8.90 -4.69 19.23
C LYS A 157 7.52 -4.11 19.55
N PRO A 158 7.16 -3.97 20.84
CA PRO A 158 5.92 -3.31 21.24
C PRO A 158 5.95 -1.83 20.85
N ILE A 159 4.90 -1.37 20.18
CA ILE A 159 4.73 0.04 19.82
C ILE A 159 3.87 0.71 20.90
N HIS A 160 4.45 1.63 21.65
CA HIS A 160 3.77 2.32 22.75
C HIS A 160 3.15 3.65 22.33
N THR A 161 3.70 4.29 21.30
CA THR A 161 3.23 5.59 20.85
C THR A 161 3.43 5.73 19.34
N MET A 162 2.43 6.26 18.65
CA MET A 162 2.51 6.60 17.22
C MET A 162 2.21 8.09 17.04
N TYR A 163 2.87 8.67 16.03
CA TYR A 163 2.71 10.06 15.67
C TYR A 163 2.31 10.17 14.21
N ASP A 164 1.24 10.90 13.92
CA ASP A 164 0.89 11.35 12.57
C ASP A 164 1.64 12.67 12.33
N LEU A 165 2.75 12.58 11.61
CA LEU A 165 3.60 13.73 11.31
C LEU A 165 2.97 14.59 10.22
N LYS A 166 2.87 15.88 10.50
CA LYS A 166 2.45 16.91 9.55
C LYS A 166 3.63 17.83 9.29
N GLY A 167 4.24 17.72 8.10
CA GLY A 167 5.37 18.59 7.71
C GLY A 167 4.98 20.04 7.41
N ALA A 168 3.68 20.35 7.26
CA ALA A 168 3.22 21.70 6.98
C ALA A 168 3.12 22.52 8.27
N THR A 169 3.93 23.54 8.39
CA THR A 169 3.86 24.54 9.48
C THR A 169 2.75 25.57 9.25
N TYR A 170 2.21 25.62 8.04
CA TYR A 170 1.12 26.54 7.65
C TYR A 170 -0.22 26.03 8.21
N HIS A 171 -1.01 26.88 8.82
CA HIS A 171 -2.34 26.63 9.41
C HIS A 171 -2.39 25.90 10.77
N GLY A 172 -1.41 26.07 11.65
CA GLY A 172 -1.54 25.70 13.07
C GLY A 172 -1.91 24.23 13.33
N ARG A 173 -1.48 23.31 12.47
CA ARG A 173 -1.67 21.88 12.69
C ARG A 173 -0.61 21.37 13.64
N TYR A 174 -0.96 21.19 14.90
CA TYR A 174 -0.09 20.59 15.90
C TYR A 174 -0.14 19.07 15.82
N VAL A 175 1.01 18.42 16.04
CA VAL A 175 1.08 16.99 16.26
C VAL A 175 0.37 16.64 17.55
N LYS A 176 -0.74 15.92 17.51
CA LYS A 176 -1.39 15.40 18.71
C LYS A 176 -0.77 14.05 19.05
N LYS A 177 -0.21 13.95 20.24
CA LYS A 177 0.27 12.69 20.81
C LYS A 177 -0.92 11.75 21.01
N THR A 178 -0.98 10.66 20.29
CA THR A 178 -1.98 9.61 20.48
C THR A 178 -1.38 8.59 21.42
N LYS A 179 -1.84 8.58 22.69
CA LYS A 179 -1.47 7.52 23.64
C LYS A 179 -2.19 6.23 23.24
N ILE A 180 -1.44 5.20 22.97
CA ILE A 180 -1.96 3.85 22.86
C ILE A 180 -2.05 3.30 24.27
N THR A 181 -3.24 3.29 24.83
CA THR A 181 -3.48 2.60 26.10
C THR A 181 -3.68 1.12 25.76
N ARG A 182 -2.72 0.28 26.14
CA ARG A 182 -2.92 -1.17 26.12
C ARG A 182 -4.05 -1.53 27.07
N LYS A 183 -5.13 -2.11 26.54
CA LYS A 183 -5.92 -3.11 27.28
C LYS A 183 -5.50 -4.48 26.73
N SER A 184 -4.92 -5.26 27.62
CA SER A 184 -4.56 -6.66 27.37
C SER A 184 -5.84 -7.47 27.08
N HIS A 185 -5.79 -8.31 26.05
CA HIS A 185 -6.49 -9.50 25.68
C HIS A 185 -7.18 -9.44 24.31
N HIS A 186 -6.65 -10.31 23.42
CA HIS A 186 -7.29 -10.95 22.28
C HIS A 186 -8.26 -10.11 21.38
N GLY A 187 -7.77 -9.74 20.24
CA GLY A 187 -8.60 -9.64 19.02
C GLY A 187 -9.29 -8.32 18.71
N GLU A 188 -9.39 -7.35 19.62
CA GLU A 188 -10.16 -6.11 19.41
C GLU A 188 -9.33 -4.82 19.25
N GLU A 189 -8.03 -4.88 19.30
CA GLU A 189 -7.16 -3.68 19.44
C GLU A 189 -6.97 -2.85 18.17
N VAL A 190 -7.47 -3.27 17.02
CA VAL A 190 -7.28 -2.52 15.77
C VAL A 190 -8.31 -1.39 15.59
N ARG A 191 -9.39 -1.37 16.34
CA ARG A 191 -10.50 -0.41 16.16
C ARG A 191 -10.27 0.99 16.75
N ASP A 192 -9.35 1.15 17.70
CA ASP A 192 -9.21 2.43 18.43
C ASP A 192 -8.23 3.44 17.83
N PHE A 193 -7.53 3.07 16.76
CA PHE A 193 -6.49 3.93 16.17
C PHE A 193 -6.99 5.25 15.57
N TYR A 194 -8.30 5.39 15.31
CA TYR A 194 -8.85 6.53 14.56
C TYR A 194 -10.13 7.14 15.12
N LYS A 195 -10.49 6.92 16.37
CA LYS A 195 -11.61 7.67 16.97
C LYS A 195 -11.23 9.15 17.15
N LYS A 196 -11.53 9.97 16.15
CA LYS A 196 -11.69 11.41 16.36
C LYS A 196 -12.87 11.63 17.30
N LYS A 197 -12.63 12.15 18.51
CA LYS A 197 -13.69 12.79 19.28
C LYS A 197 -14.32 13.89 18.42
N LYS A 198 -15.56 13.70 17.98
CA LYS A 198 -16.42 14.79 17.51
C LYS A 198 -16.60 15.72 18.70
N GLN A 199 -15.88 16.84 18.74
CA GLN A 199 -16.31 17.95 19.57
C GLN A 199 -17.59 18.49 18.95
N LYS A 200 -18.70 18.27 19.64
CA LYS A 200 -19.95 19.00 19.40
C LYS A 200 -19.63 20.49 19.54
N LYS A 201 -19.71 21.24 18.45
CA LYS A 201 -19.93 22.66 18.54
C LYS A 201 -21.38 22.85 18.96
N ASN A 202 -21.60 23.04 20.25
CA ASN A 202 -22.76 23.77 20.75
C ASN A 202 -22.33 25.22 20.78
N LYS A 203 -22.84 26.00 19.92
CA LYS A 203 -23.45 27.34 19.96
C LYS A 203 -23.42 27.94 18.59
#